data_7a17a856af24037dd112e506bd5bf933
#
_entry.id   7a17a856af24037dd112e506bd5bf933
#
_cell.length_a   1.000
_cell.length_b   1.000
_cell.length_c   1.000
_cell.angle_alpha   90.00
_cell.angle_beta   90.00
_cell.angle_gamma   90.00
#
_symmetry.space_group_name_H-M   'P 1'
#
loop_
_entity.id
_entity.type
_entity.pdbx_description
1 polymer ?
#
loop_
_entity_poly.entity_id
_entity_poly.type
_entity_poly.pdbx_seq_one_letter_code
_entity_poly.pdbx_strand_id
1 'polypeptide(L)'
;MKSIFLINHSKGALGLRFFGLGPNLVPTNGLIKLQKLLDNNTFWAKNRTISDLKKCLANSDVVISLWVGKEIVGFGRALTDGIYRGVLWDIVIDQNHQGKGFGTLIIQNLLSSKKFISSTIG
;
A
#
# COMPACT_ATOMS: atom_id res chain seq x y z
N MET A 1 21.79 0.82 10.71
CA MET A 1 20.50 1.48 10.42
C MET A 1 19.84 0.79 9.22
N LYS A 2 18.60 0.36 9.36
CA LYS A 2 17.91 -0.33 8.27
C LYS A 2 17.41 0.69 7.24
N SER A 3 17.60 0.36 5.97
CA SER A 3 17.10 1.19 4.88
C SER A 3 15.59 1.05 4.75
N ILE A 4 14.95 2.15 4.34
CA ILE A 4 13.52 2.20 4.08
C ILE A 4 13.32 2.14 2.58
N PHE A 5 12.42 1.26 2.13
CA PHE A 5 12.06 1.11 0.73
C PHE A 5 10.60 1.44 0.52
N LEU A 6 10.33 2.36 -0.39
CA LEU A 6 8.97 2.63 -0.83
C LEU A 6 8.78 1.99 -2.20
N ILE A 7 7.74 1.17 -2.34
CA ILE A 7 7.38 0.55 -3.62
C ILE A 7 6.10 1.19 -4.12
N ASN A 8 6.16 1.76 -5.31
CA ASN A 8 4.99 2.18 -6.06
C ASN A 8 4.66 1.05 -7.02
N HIS A 9 3.69 0.22 -6.63
CA HIS A 9 3.34 -0.96 -7.39
C HIS A 9 2.65 -0.61 -8.71
N SER A 10 2.75 -1.50 -9.69
CA SER A 10 1.94 -1.39 -10.91
C SER A 10 0.45 -1.49 -10.57
N LYS A 11 -0.41 -1.09 -11.50
CA LYS A 11 -1.86 -1.18 -11.30
C LYS A 11 -2.24 -2.60 -10.88
N GLY A 12 -3.00 -2.70 -9.79
CA GLY A 12 -3.42 -3.99 -9.24
C GLY A 12 -2.33 -4.70 -8.45
N ALA A 13 -1.14 -4.08 -8.29
CA ALA A 13 -0.02 -4.64 -7.53
C ALA A 13 0.27 -6.10 -7.88
N LEU A 14 0.47 -6.39 -9.17
CA LEU A 14 0.62 -7.76 -9.68
C LEU A 14 1.69 -8.56 -8.94
N GLY A 15 2.86 -7.97 -8.71
CA GLY A 15 3.96 -8.66 -8.03
C GLY A 15 3.62 -9.02 -6.61
N LEU A 16 3.04 -8.09 -5.86
CA LEU A 16 2.61 -8.34 -4.49
C LEU A 16 1.47 -9.35 -4.46
N ARG A 17 0.48 -9.18 -5.34
CA ARG A 17 -0.74 -9.97 -5.35
C ARG A 17 -0.51 -11.43 -5.71
N PHE A 18 0.32 -11.71 -6.72
CA PHE A 18 0.53 -13.08 -7.21
C PHE A 18 1.76 -13.76 -6.58
N PHE A 19 2.80 -13.00 -6.27
CA PHE A 19 4.08 -13.56 -5.84
C PHE A 19 4.54 -13.09 -4.46
N GLY A 20 3.77 -12.20 -3.82
CA GLY A 20 4.15 -11.65 -2.52
C GLY A 20 5.47 -10.90 -2.53
N LEU A 21 5.77 -10.21 -3.65
CA LEU A 21 7.07 -9.55 -3.81
C LEU A 21 7.19 -8.30 -2.94
N GLY A 22 8.34 -8.15 -2.31
CA GLY A 22 8.75 -6.95 -1.62
C GLY A 22 9.87 -6.24 -2.36
N PRO A 23 10.76 -5.53 -1.63
CA PRO A 23 11.87 -4.80 -2.24
C PRO A 23 12.75 -5.68 -3.11
N ASN A 24 13.22 -5.11 -4.22
CA ASN A 24 14.08 -5.79 -5.19
C ASN A 24 13.43 -6.99 -5.85
N LEU A 25 12.09 -7.02 -5.91
CA LEU A 25 11.31 -8.11 -6.51
C LEU A 25 11.57 -9.47 -5.86
N VAL A 26 11.90 -9.47 -4.57
CA VAL A 26 12.17 -10.71 -3.82
C VAL A 26 10.86 -11.16 -3.14
N PRO A 27 10.49 -12.45 -3.27
CA PRO A 27 9.35 -12.98 -2.53
C PRO A 27 9.57 -12.86 -1.03
N THR A 28 8.58 -12.27 -0.33
CA THR A 28 8.69 -11.99 1.11
C THR A 28 7.45 -12.41 1.88
N ASN A 29 6.56 -13.22 1.28
CA ASN A 29 5.24 -13.48 1.84
C ASN A 29 4.45 -12.16 2.05
N GLY A 30 4.53 -11.28 1.06
CA GLY A 30 4.03 -9.91 1.18
C GLY A 30 2.56 -9.81 1.54
N LEU A 31 1.69 -10.69 0.99
CA LEU A 31 0.26 -10.64 1.33
C LEU A 31 -0.01 -11.02 2.78
N ILE A 32 0.68 -12.02 3.31
CA ILE A 32 0.54 -12.42 4.71
C ILE A 32 1.04 -11.29 5.62
N LYS A 33 2.14 -10.66 5.25
CA LYS A 33 2.68 -9.51 6.00
C LYS A 33 1.74 -8.33 5.95
N LEU A 34 1.14 -8.05 4.79
CA LEU A 34 0.14 -7.00 4.65
C LEU A 34 -1.09 -7.30 5.52
N GLN A 35 -1.57 -8.54 5.51
CA GLN A 35 -2.69 -8.95 6.35
C GLN A 35 -2.40 -8.68 7.83
N LYS A 36 -1.21 -9.04 8.29
CA LYS A 36 -0.79 -8.80 9.68
C LYS A 36 -0.68 -7.31 9.98
N LEU A 37 -0.16 -6.52 9.05
CA LEU A 37 -0.07 -5.07 9.21
C LEU A 37 -1.46 -4.48 9.45
N LEU A 38 -2.44 -4.86 8.64
CA LEU A 38 -3.80 -4.39 8.76
C LEU A 38 -4.46 -4.89 10.05
N ASP A 39 -4.30 -6.16 10.38
CA ASP A 39 -4.89 -6.77 11.58
C ASP A 39 -4.37 -6.10 12.85
N ASN A 40 -3.09 -5.78 12.88
CA ASN A 40 -2.45 -5.26 14.09
C ASN A 40 -2.60 -3.74 14.26
N ASN A 41 -2.94 -3.01 13.22
CA ASN A 41 -2.89 -1.56 13.22
C ASN A 41 -4.20 -0.88 12.81
N THR A 42 -5.24 -1.64 12.47
CA THR A 42 -6.54 -1.08 12.09
C THR A 42 -7.67 -1.87 12.75
N PHE A 43 -8.84 -1.22 12.88
CA PHE A 43 -10.06 -1.94 13.22
C PHE A 43 -10.98 -2.09 11.99
N TRP A 44 -10.85 -1.19 11.01
CA TRP A 44 -11.70 -1.21 9.81
C TRP A 44 -11.24 -2.23 8.77
N ALA A 45 -9.96 -2.61 8.76
CA ALA A 45 -9.40 -3.56 7.81
C ALA A 45 -8.94 -4.86 8.47
N LYS A 46 -9.39 -5.09 9.70
CA LYS A 46 -9.04 -6.30 10.45
C LYS A 46 -9.80 -7.50 9.91
N ASN A 47 -9.15 -8.65 9.95
CA ASN A 47 -9.74 -9.95 9.56
C ASN A 47 -10.08 -10.06 8.07
N ARG A 48 -9.48 -9.25 7.21
CA ARG A 48 -9.59 -9.47 5.77
C ARG A 48 -8.87 -10.76 5.40
N THR A 49 -9.51 -11.59 4.60
CA THR A 49 -8.88 -12.82 4.09
C THR A 49 -7.85 -12.48 3.02
N ILE A 50 -6.96 -13.42 2.73
CA ILE A 50 -6.01 -13.25 1.62
C ILE A 50 -6.76 -13.06 0.30
N SER A 51 -7.85 -13.79 0.10
CA SER A 51 -8.70 -13.62 -1.09
C SER A 51 -9.26 -12.20 -1.19
N ASP A 52 -9.74 -11.64 -0.07
CA ASP A 52 -10.26 -10.27 -0.04
C ASP A 52 -9.16 -9.25 -0.30
N LEU A 53 -7.97 -9.45 0.26
CA LEU A 53 -6.82 -8.57 0.01
C LEU A 53 -6.44 -8.57 -1.46
N LYS A 54 -6.44 -9.74 -2.11
CA LYS A 54 -6.17 -9.83 -3.54
C LYS A 54 -7.18 -9.03 -4.35
N LYS A 55 -8.46 -9.10 -3.98
CA LYS A 55 -9.52 -8.32 -4.65
C LYS A 55 -9.34 -6.83 -4.43
N CYS A 56 -9.01 -6.41 -3.21
CA CYS A 56 -8.74 -5.01 -2.91
C CYS A 56 -7.59 -4.46 -3.76
N LEU A 57 -6.49 -5.21 -3.84
CA LEU A 57 -5.34 -4.82 -4.65
C LEU A 57 -5.68 -4.79 -6.13
N ALA A 58 -6.40 -5.80 -6.63
CA ALA A 58 -6.79 -5.87 -8.03
C ALA A 58 -7.63 -4.67 -8.47
N ASN A 59 -8.43 -4.14 -7.55
CA ASN A 59 -9.31 -3.00 -7.82
C ASN A 59 -8.67 -1.65 -7.49
N SER A 60 -7.40 -1.64 -7.08
CA SER A 60 -6.70 -0.40 -6.74
C SER A 60 -5.93 0.13 -7.96
N ASP A 61 -6.03 1.43 -8.21
CA ASP A 61 -5.31 2.08 -9.30
C ASP A 61 -3.87 2.40 -8.91
N VAL A 62 -3.65 2.75 -7.65
CA VAL A 62 -2.33 3.03 -7.11
C VAL A 62 -2.18 2.27 -5.80
N VAL A 63 -1.07 1.58 -5.64
CA VAL A 63 -0.73 0.85 -4.43
C VAL A 63 0.69 1.22 -4.03
N ILE A 64 0.85 1.67 -2.80
CA ILE A 64 2.15 2.00 -2.21
C ILE A 64 2.37 1.09 -1.02
N SER A 65 3.55 0.49 -0.93
CA SER A 65 3.99 -0.21 0.28
C SER A 65 5.32 0.35 0.75
N LEU A 66 5.51 0.37 2.06
CA LEU A 66 6.72 0.87 2.69
C LEU A 66 7.33 -0.24 3.51
N TRP A 67 8.62 -0.45 3.34
CA TRP A 67 9.32 -1.60 3.90
C TRP A 67 10.56 -1.18 4.67
N VAL A 68 10.83 -1.89 5.75
CA VAL A 68 12.13 -1.86 6.45
C VAL A 68 12.69 -3.26 6.37
N GLY A 69 13.74 -3.44 5.56
CA GLY A 69 14.23 -4.79 5.24
C GLY A 69 13.13 -5.58 4.52
N LYS A 70 12.80 -6.76 5.04
CA LYS A 70 11.75 -7.61 4.48
C LYS A 70 10.42 -7.47 5.21
N GLU A 71 10.30 -6.48 6.10
CA GLU A 71 9.07 -6.24 6.85
C GLU A 71 8.31 -5.06 6.29
N ILE A 72 7.00 -5.25 6.06
CA ILE A 72 6.13 -4.17 5.63
C ILE A 72 5.75 -3.32 6.85
N VAL A 73 5.99 -2.02 6.76
CA VAL A 73 5.71 -1.09 7.85
C VAL A 73 4.68 -0.03 7.49
N GLY A 74 4.30 0.04 6.22
CA GLY A 74 3.29 0.99 5.79
C GLY A 74 2.62 0.54 4.50
N PHE A 75 1.40 1.02 4.30
CA PHE A 75 0.60 0.67 3.13
C PHE A 75 -0.40 1.78 2.86
N GLY A 76 -0.73 1.93 1.60
CA GLY A 76 -1.81 2.81 1.17
C GLY A 76 -2.23 2.48 -0.24
N ARG A 77 -3.48 2.74 -0.56
CA ARG A 77 -3.98 2.52 -1.91
C ARG A 77 -4.92 3.64 -2.31
N ALA A 78 -5.05 3.84 -3.60
CA ALA A 78 -5.91 4.87 -4.15
C ALA A 78 -6.75 4.31 -5.28
N LEU A 79 -7.95 4.84 -5.39
CA LEU A 79 -8.88 4.58 -6.47
C LEU A 79 -9.13 5.89 -7.21
N THR A 80 -9.16 5.85 -8.53
CA THR A 80 -9.47 7.03 -9.33
C THR A 80 -10.23 6.61 -10.58
N ASP A 81 -11.15 7.46 -11.02
CA ASP A 81 -11.80 7.26 -12.32
C ASP A 81 -10.94 7.79 -13.48
N GLY A 82 -9.79 8.40 -13.15
CA GLY A 82 -8.86 8.94 -14.12
C GLY A 82 -9.33 10.27 -14.75
N ILE A 83 -10.48 10.77 -14.33
CA ILE A 83 -11.10 11.95 -14.93
C ILE A 83 -11.39 13.03 -13.89
N TYR A 84 -12.19 12.71 -12.86
CA TYR A 84 -12.69 13.71 -11.91
C TYR A 84 -12.32 13.47 -10.46
N ARG A 85 -12.21 12.23 -10.02
CA ARG A 85 -12.08 11.92 -8.60
C ARG A 85 -10.99 10.90 -8.30
N GLY A 86 -10.35 11.09 -7.15
CA GLY A 86 -9.48 10.13 -6.56
C GLY A 86 -9.79 9.98 -5.08
N VAL A 87 -9.70 8.77 -4.56
CA VAL A 87 -9.97 8.46 -3.16
C VAL A 87 -8.82 7.64 -2.59
N LEU A 88 -8.33 8.06 -1.42
CA LEU A 88 -7.30 7.32 -0.70
C LEU A 88 -7.96 6.34 0.26
N TRP A 89 -7.46 5.12 0.29
CA TRP A 89 -8.00 4.04 1.12
C TRP A 89 -6.89 3.32 1.89
N ASP A 90 -7.25 2.84 3.08
CA ASP A 90 -6.41 1.91 3.84
C ASP A 90 -4.99 2.43 4.09
N ILE A 91 -4.85 3.72 4.37
CA ILE A 91 -3.55 4.28 4.76
C ILE A 91 -3.23 3.79 6.17
N VAL A 92 -2.16 3.04 6.31
CA VAL A 92 -1.79 2.46 7.60
C VAL A 92 -0.28 2.45 7.78
N ILE A 93 0.15 2.74 8.99
CA ILE A 93 1.56 2.65 9.41
C ILE A 93 1.62 1.76 10.64
N ASP A 94 2.57 0.83 10.66
CA ASP A 94 2.84 0.01 11.83
C ASP A 94 3.09 0.91 13.05
N GLN A 95 2.47 0.56 14.19
CA GLN A 95 2.50 1.43 15.37
C GLN A 95 3.92 1.72 15.86
N ASN A 96 4.86 0.79 15.67
CA ASN A 96 6.25 0.98 16.07
C ASN A 96 7.01 1.93 15.14
N HIS A 97 6.40 2.32 14.03
CA HIS A 97 7.00 3.22 13.04
C HIS A 97 6.21 4.51 12.85
N GLN A 98 5.19 4.75 13.66
CA GLN A 98 4.46 6.00 13.65
C GLN A 98 5.31 7.14 14.22
N GLY A 99 4.97 8.36 13.85
CA GLY A 99 5.70 9.54 14.30
C GLY A 99 6.99 9.82 13.53
N LYS A 100 7.25 9.08 12.44
CA LYS A 100 8.46 9.25 11.61
C LYS A 100 8.17 9.88 10.25
N GLY A 101 6.94 10.34 10.02
CA GLY A 101 6.55 10.96 8.75
C GLY A 101 6.20 9.96 7.65
N PHE A 102 6.07 8.67 7.95
CA PHE A 102 5.80 7.64 6.94
C PHE A 102 4.41 7.75 6.34
N GLY A 103 3.42 8.11 7.14
CA GLY A 103 2.06 8.34 6.63
C GLY A 103 2.03 9.45 5.60
N THR A 104 2.69 10.57 5.89
CA THR A 104 2.83 11.69 4.97
C THR A 104 3.54 11.27 3.70
N LEU A 105 4.61 10.48 3.82
CA LEU A 105 5.37 9.98 2.69
C LEU A 105 4.49 9.14 1.75
N ILE A 106 3.69 8.24 2.31
CA ILE A 106 2.77 7.41 1.53
C ILE A 106 1.73 8.28 0.82
N ILE A 107 1.10 9.20 1.54
CA ILE A 107 0.09 10.09 0.98
C ILE A 107 0.66 10.92 -0.16
N GLN A 108 1.84 11.51 0.03
CA GLN A 108 2.50 12.31 -1.01
C GLN A 108 2.76 11.48 -2.26
N ASN A 109 3.20 10.23 -2.09
CA ASN A 109 3.47 9.36 -3.23
C ASN A 109 2.19 8.88 -3.92
N LEU A 110 1.12 8.65 -3.19
CA LEU A 110 -0.18 8.35 -3.79
C LEU A 110 -0.67 9.54 -4.62
N LEU A 111 -0.59 10.74 -4.07
CA LEU A 111 -1.06 11.95 -4.75
C LEU A 111 -0.22 12.32 -5.97
N SER A 112 1.07 11.99 -5.97
CA SER A 112 1.97 12.30 -7.08
C SER A 112 1.95 11.25 -8.18
N SER A 113 1.22 10.14 -8.00
CA SER A 113 1.09 9.12 -9.04
C SER A 113 0.42 9.71 -10.28
N LYS A 114 0.91 9.32 -11.47
CA LYS A 114 0.34 9.79 -12.73
C LYS A 114 -1.17 9.56 -12.83
N LYS A 115 -1.64 8.39 -12.37
CA LYS A 115 -3.06 8.07 -12.42
C LYS A 115 -3.89 8.96 -11.52
N PHE A 116 -3.37 9.28 -10.34
CA PHE A 116 -4.07 10.13 -9.39
C PHE A 116 -4.05 11.60 -9.82
N ILE A 117 -2.92 12.05 -10.37
CA ILE A 117 -2.76 13.43 -10.86
C ILE A 117 -3.73 13.74 -12.00
N SER A 118 -4.02 12.76 -12.87
CA SER A 118 -4.94 12.96 -13.98
C SER A 118 -6.40 13.13 -13.52
N SER A 119 -6.70 12.86 -12.25
CA SER A 119 -8.01 13.05 -11.66
C SER A 119 -8.15 14.47 -11.14
N THR A 120 -9.37 15.01 -11.19
CA THR A 120 -9.66 16.26 -10.52
C THR A 120 -9.84 15.97 -9.04
N ILE A 121 -8.87 16.34 -8.26
CA ILE A 121 -8.95 16.21 -6.81
C ILE A 121 -9.56 17.49 -6.28
N GLY A 122 -10.69 17.41 -6.03
CA GLY A 122 -11.41 18.50 -5.42
C GLY A 122 -11.57 19.65 -5.32
#